data_2224c992ddba46d9f9c091a076b04847
#
_entry.id   2224c992ddba46d9f9c091a076b04847
#
_cell.length_a   1.000
_cell.length_b   1.000
_cell.length_c   1.000
_cell.angle_alpha   90.00
_cell.angle_beta   90.00
_cell.angle_gamma   90.00
#
_symmetry.space_group_name_H-M   'P 1'
#
loop_
_entity.id
_entity.type
_entity.pdbx_description
1 polymer ?
#
loop_
_entity_poly.entity_id
_entity_poly.type
_entity_poly.pdbx_seq_one_letter_code
_entity_poly.pdbx_strand_id
1 'polypeptide(L)'
;AFRGDTFGVWKQGPMSFDELFAEWDICGLTQAALLPLDLTTSAGGWVVTNEQVEQLCRLHPDKFIGFASVDPHRPDAPEVLERAFREQGLRGLKLDPASQRFYPADPIAEPLYRLCEEYGRPVIFHAGLSWEPGALSKYSHPLAFEEVALHHPALRMCLAHFAWPWAR
;
A
#
# COMPACT_ATOMS: atom_id res chain seq x y z
N ALA A 1 15.39 -8.45 8.10
CA ALA A 1 16.47 -8.03 9.00
C ALA A 1 16.28 -6.59 9.46
N PHE A 2 16.35 -5.57 8.58
CA PHE A 2 16.33 -4.15 8.96
C PHE A 2 15.13 -3.76 9.86
N ARG A 3 13.91 -4.12 9.49
CA ARG A 3 12.71 -3.78 10.29
C ARG A 3 12.75 -4.40 11.68
N GLY A 4 13.12 -5.66 11.74
CA GLY A 4 13.24 -6.39 13.01
C GLY A 4 14.28 -5.79 13.93
N ASP A 5 15.44 -5.46 13.38
CA ASP A 5 16.57 -4.93 14.16
C ASP A 5 16.34 -3.47 14.58
N THR A 6 15.79 -2.63 13.69
CA THR A 6 15.57 -1.20 13.94
C THR A 6 14.37 -0.93 14.83
N PHE A 7 13.24 -1.61 14.59
CA PHE A 7 11.99 -1.37 15.32
C PHE A 7 11.71 -2.42 16.40
N GLY A 8 12.59 -3.40 16.58
CA GLY A 8 12.44 -4.44 17.59
C GLY A 8 11.22 -5.35 17.38
N VAL A 9 10.70 -5.43 16.16
CA VAL A 9 9.49 -6.20 15.82
C VAL A 9 9.61 -7.66 16.25
N TRP A 10 10.81 -8.24 16.15
CA TRP A 10 11.05 -9.64 16.52
C TRP A 10 11.16 -9.88 18.04
N LYS A 11 11.24 -8.82 18.85
CA LYS A 11 11.39 -8.95 20.31
C LYS A 11 10.08 -9.35 21.00
N GLN A 12 8.95 -9.06 20.37
CA GLN A 12 7.63 -9.36 20.93
C GLN A 12 7.15 -10.78 20.59
N GLY A 13 7.80 -11.43 19.61
CA GLY A 13 7.37 -12.74 19.12
C GLY A 13 6.07 -12.68 18.29
N PRO A 14 5.57 -13.84 17.82
CA PRO A 14 4.29 -13.91 17.15
C PRO A 14 3.15 -13.67 18.15
N MET A 15 2.18 -12.86 17.73
CA MET A 15 0.92 -12.62 18.45
C MET A 15 -0.20 -13.38 17.73
N SER A 16 -1.11 -14.00 18.48
CA SER A 16 -2.30 -14.61 17.93
C SER A 16 -3.31 -13.53 17.51
N PHE A 17 -4.24 -13.87 16.61
CA PHE A 17 -5.32 -12.94 16.26
C PHE A 17 -6.24 -12.62 17.45
N ASP A 18 -6.45 -13.56 18.34
CA ASP A 18 -7.25 -13.31 19.55
C ASP A 18 -6.61 -12.26 20.46
N GLU A 19 -5.30 -12.35 20.67
CA GLU A 19 -4.55 -11.34 21.42
C GLU A 19 -4.58 -9.98 20.70
N LEU A 20 -4.35 -9.95 19.39
CA LEU A 20 -4.40 -8.73 18.57
C LEU A 20 -5.77 -8.06 18.67
N PHE A 21 -6.86 -8.83 18.54
CA PHE A 21 -8.21 -8.27 18.56
C PHE A 21 -8.61 -7.83 19.97
N ALA A 22 -8.13 -8.50 21.02
CA ALA A 22 -8.31 -8.03 22.39
C ALA A 22 -7.62 -6.67 22.63
N GLU A 23 -6.42 -6.45 22.08
CA GLU A 23 -5.76 -5.14 22.12
C GLU A 23 -6.54 -4.09 21.33
N TRP A 24 -7.10 -4.45 20.17
CA TRP A 24 -7.93 -3.54 19.38
C TRP A 24 -9.18 -3.08 20.13
N ASP A 25 -9.83 -4.00 20.83
CA ASP A 25 -11.03 -3.68 21.64
C ASP A 25 -10.68 -2.66 22.75
N ILE A 26 -9.52 -2.80 23.39
CA ILE A 26 -9.02 -1.82 24.39
C ILE A 26 -8.79 -0.45 23.75
N CYS A 27 -8.26 -0.41 22.51
CA CYS A 27 -7.96 0.83 21.78
C CYS A 27 -9.18 1.41 21.04
N GLY A 28 -10.33 0.72 21.04
CA GLY A 28 -11.50 1.12 20.28
C GLY A 28 -11.34 0.96 18.76
N LEU A 29 -10.40 0.11 18.29
CA LEU A 29 -10.22 -0.22 16.89
C LEU A 29 -11.21 -1.30 16.48
N THR A 30 -11.92 -1.07 15.39
CA THR A 30 -12.88 -2.05 14.86
C THR A 30 -12.36 -2.77 13.63
N GLN A 31 -11.67 -2.04 12.75
CA GLN A 31 -11.13 -2.57 11.49
C GLN A 31 -9.77 -1.96 11.16
N ALA A 32 -8.95 -2.68 10.40
CA ALA A 32 -7.71 -2.17 9.83
C ALA A 32 -7.61 -2.46 8.33
N ALA A 33 -6.97 -1.53 7.61
CA ALA A 33 -6.58 -1.75 6.23
C ALA A 33 -5.26 -2.53 6.17
N LEU A 34 -5.24 -3.66 5.45
CA LEU A 34 -4.03 -4.41 5.16
C LEU A 34 -3.40 -3.86 3.88
N LEU A 35 -2.16 -3.42 3.98
CA LEU A 35 -1.43 -2.76 2.91
C LEU A 35 -0.22 -3.61 2.49
N PRO A 36 -0.35 -4.46 1.47
CA PRO A 36 0.77 -5.22 0.91
C PRO A 36 1.74 -4.28 0.18
N LEU A 37 2.90 -4.80 -0.21
CA LEU A 37 3.84 -4.02 -1.01
C LEU A 37 4.60 -4.92 -1.97
N ASP A 38 4.34 -4.71 -3.27
CA ASP A 38 5.07 -5.34 -4.37
C ASP A 38 6.34 -4.55 -4.67
N LEU A 39 7.48 -5.17 -4.41
CA LEU A 39 8.82 -4.64 -4.70
C LEU A 39 9.57 -5.53 -5.68
N THR A 40 8.85 -6.23 -6.55
CA THR A 40 9.42 -7.24 -7.45
C THR A 40 10.59 -6.69 -8.25
N THR A 41 10.45 -5.49 -8.82
CA THR A 41 11.50 -4.89 -9.66
C THR A 41 12.63 -4.28 -8.82
N SER A 42 12.30 -3.62 -7.72
CA SER A 42 13.29 -2.86 -6.93
C SER A 42 14.04 -3.71 -5.90
N ALA A 43 13.42 -4.77 -5.38
CA ALA A 43 13.98 -5.60 -4.31
C ALA A 43 13.78 -7.12 -4.52
N GLY A 44 13.24 -7.54 -5.66
CA GLY A 44 13.07 -8.95 -6.03
C GLY A 44 11.99 -9.70 -5.25
N GLY A 45 11.00 -9.00 -4.66
CA GLY A 45 9.97 -9.68 -3.89
C GLY A 45 8.88 -8.79 -3.32
N TRP A 46 8.13 -9.35 -2.38
CA TRP A 46 6.99 -8.72 -1.72
C TRP A 46 7.23 -8.58 -0.21
N VAL A 47 6.61 -7.59 0.40
CA VAL A 47 6.51 -7.56 1.86
C VAL A 47 5.38 -8.48 2.33
N VAL A 48 4.22 -8.38 1.70
CA VAL A 48 3.06 -9.29 1.83
C VAL A 48 2.42 -9.34 0.44
N THR A 49 1.95 -10.51 -0.01
CA THR A 49 1.32 -10.63 -1.32
C THR A 49 -0.17 -10.33 -1.29
N ASN A 50 -0.76 -10.05 -2.46
CA ASN A 50 -2.21 -9.84 -2.59
C ASN A 50 -3.00 -11.08 -2.14
N GLU A 51 -2.51 -12.28 -2.44
CA GLU A 51 -3.11 -13.56 -2.03
C GLU A 51 -3.13 -13.75 -0.52
N GLN A 52 -2.04 -13.36 0.16
CA GLN A 52 -1.98 -13.39 1.63
C GLN A 52 -2.97 -12.40 2.26
N VAL A 53 -3.10 -11.21 1.68
CA VAL A 53 -4.09 -10.23 2.12
C VAL A 53 -5.51 -10.73 1.90
N GLU A 54 -5.79 -11.28 0.73
CA GLU A 54 -7.08 -11.93 0.43
C GLU A 54 -7.43 -12.99 1.48
N GLN A 55 -6.49 -13.89 1.76
CA GLN A 55 -6.68 -14.96 2.74
C GLN A 55 -7.03 -14.41 4.13
N LEU A 56 -6.31 -13.39 4.59
CA LEU A 56 -6.58 -12.76 5.88
C LEU A 56 -7.95 -12.09 5.94
N CYS A 57 -8.34 -11.40 4.88
CA CYS A 57 -9.66 -10.77 4.78
C CYS A 57 -10.80 -11.82 4.74
N ARG A 58 -10.56 -12.97 4.14
CA ARG A 58 -11.53 -14.09 4.14
C ARG A 58 -11.67 -14.74 5.52
N LEU A 59 -10.56 -14.85 6.26
CA LEU A 59 -10.56 -15.42 7.61
C LEU A 59 -11.20 -14.47 8.64
N HIS A 60 -11.03 -13.17 8.48
CA HIS A 60 -11.49 -12.14 9.42
C HIS A 60 -12.18 -10.98 8.68
N PRO A 61 -13.34 -11.21 8.03
CA PRO A 61 -13.98 -10.23 7.15
C PRO A 61 -14.48 -8.98 7.88
N ASP A 62 -14.76 -9.09 9.17
CA ASP A 62 -15.22 -7.95 10.00
C ASP A 62 -14.04 -7.14 10.54
N LYS A 63 -12.81 -7.65 10.47
CA LYS A 63 -11.60 -7.03 11.04
C LYS A 63 -10.70 -6.42 9.99
N PHE A 64 -10.62 -6.98 8.78
CA PHE A 64 -9.67 -6.54 7.77
C PHE A 64 -10.32 -6.03 6.48
N ILE A 65 -9.78 -4.94 5.97
CA ILE A 65 -10.06 -4.40 4.64
C ILE A 65 -8.78 -4.56 3.82
N GLY A 66 -8.79 -5.42 2.81
CA GLY A 66 -7.61 -5.68 1.98
C GLY A 66 -7.42 -4.64 0.90
N PHE A 67 -6.20 -4.15 0.76
CA PHE A 67 -5.73 -3.40 -0.40
C PHE A 67 -4.84 -4.30 -1.25
N ALA A 68 -4.77 -4.03 -2.55
CA ALA A 68 -3.79 -4.61 -3.44
C ALA A 68 -2.49 -3.79 -3.42
N SER A 69 -1.38 -4.39 -3.82
CA SER A 69 -0.21 -3.67 -4.30
C SER A 69 0.23 -4.27 -5.62
N VAL A 70 0.82 -3.46 -6.48
CA VAL A 70 1.40 -3.86 -7.74
C VAL A 70 2.62 -2.99 -8.00
N ASP A 71 3.73 -3.58 -8.42
CA ASP A 71 4.89 -2.82 -8.89
C ASP A 71 4.57 -2.26 -10.29
N PRO A 72 4.53 -0.92 -10.49
CA PRO A 72 4.18 -0.32 -11.78
C PRO A 72 5.14 -0.68 -12.92
N HIS A 73 6.36 -1.10 -12.61
CA HIS A 73 7.36 -1.51 -13.60
C HIS A 73 7.09 -2.89 -14.21
N ARG A 74 6.17 -3.65 -13.67
CA ARG A 74 5.79 -4.97 -14.21
C ARG A 74 4.98 -4.79 -15.50
N PRO A 75 5.27 -5.58 -16.53
CA PRO A 75 4.47 -5.52 -17.77
C PRO A 75 3.02 -5.99 -17.59
N ASP A 76 2.75 -6.83 -16.57
CA ASP A 76 1.44 -7.38 -16.23
C ASP A 76 0.76 -6.61 -15.06
N ALA A 77 1.24 -5.40 -14.73
CA ALA A 77 0.75 -4.64 -13.58
C ALA A 77 -0.78 -4.37 -13.65
N PRO A 78 -1.35 -3.94 -14.79
CA PRO A 78 -2.80 -3.72 -14.90
C PRO A 78 -3.62 -5.00 -14.68
N GLU A 79 -3.20 -6.12 -15.25
CA GLU A 79 -3.89 -7.41 -15.16
C GLU A 79 -3.86 -7.94 -13.72
N VAL A 80 -2.73 -7.77 -13.03
CA VAL A 80 -2.60 -8.16 -11.61
C VAL A 80 -3.54 -7.32 -10.75
N LEU A 81 -3.61 -6.01 -10.98
CA LEU A 81 -4.50 -5.13 -10.24
C LEU A 81 -5.98 -5.41 -10.51
N GLU A 82 -6.34 -5.61 -11.79
CA GLU A 82 -7.71 -5.94 -12.15
C GLU A 82 -8.17 -7.24 -11.51
N ARG A 83 -7.34 -8.29 -11.55
CA ARG A 83 -7.61 -9.55 -10.86
C ARG A 83 -7.80 -9.34 -9.35
N ALA A 84 -6.96 -8.50 -8.73
CA ALA A 84 -7.07 -8.19 -7.31
C ALA A 84 -8.43 -7.57 -6.96
N PHE A 85 -8.97 -6.71 -7.81
CA PHE A 85 -10.28 -6.10 -7.61
C PHE A 85 -11.44 -7.03 -7.90
N ARG A 86 -11.37 -7.81 -8.99
CA ARG A 86 -12.49 -8.64 -9.47
C ARG A 86 -12.61 -9.97 -8.76
N GLU A 87 -11.47 -10.63 -8.51
CA GLU A 87 -11.45 -12.02 -8.04
C GLU A 87 -11.08 -12.12 -6.56
N GLN A 88 -10.13 -11.30 -6.09
CA GLN A 88 -9.66 -11.35 -4.72
C GLN A 88 -10.42 -10.40 -3.78
N GLY A 89 -11.33 -9.56 -4.31
CA GLY A 89 -12.18 -8.68 -3.51
C GLY A 89 -11.43 -7.56 -2.80
N LEU A 90 -10.21 -7.22 -3.24
CA LEU A 90 -9.42 -6.15 -2.65
C LEU A 90 -10.03 -4.77 -2.95
N ARG A 91 -9.96 -3.85 -1.99
CA ARG A 91 -10.81 -2.65 -1.93
C ARG A 91 -10.09 -1.36 -2.29
N GLY A 92 -8.82 -1.42 -2.62
CA GLY A 92 -8.00 -0.27 -3.01
C GLY A 92 -6.61 -0.69 -3.44
N LEU A 93 -5.78 0.28 -3.79
CA LEU A 93 -4.39 0.08 -4.22
C LEU A 93 -3.44 0.74 -3.24
N LYS A 94 -2.38 0.04 -2.84
CA LYS A 94 -1.23 0.58 -2.09
C LYS A 94 -0.03 0.70 -3.01
N LEU A 95 0.53 1.91 -3.09
CA LEU A 95 1.78 2.19 -3.77
C LEU A 95 2.79 2.84 -2.83
N ASP A 96 4.06 2.57 -3.06
CA ASP A 96 5.19 3.21 -2.40
C ASP A 96 6.20 3.71 -3.45
N PRO A 97 6.00 4.93 -3.98
CA PRO A 97 6.87 5.47 -5.02
C PRO A 97 8.34 5.52 -4.61
N ALA A 98 8.65 5.76 -3.33
CA ALA A 98 10.02 5.82 -2.85
C ALA A 98 10.73 4.47 -2.95
N SER A 99 10.05 3.38 -2.58
CA SER A 99 10.58 2.01 -2.61
C SER A 99 10.46 1.37 -3.99
N GLN A 100 9.38 1.62 -4.71
CA GLN A 100 9.15 1.14 -6.08
C GLN A 100 9.87 1.96 -7.15
N ARG A 101 10.44 3.13 -6.80
CA ARG A 101 11.33 3.97 -7.63
C ARG A 101 10.67 4.53 -8.91
N PHE A 102 9.48 5.09 -8.80
CA PHE A 102 8.80 5.79 -9.87
C PHE A 102 8.24 7.13 -9.38
N TYR A 103 8.13 8.12 -10.25
CA TYR A 103 7.39 9.33 -9.91
C TYR A 103 5.89 9.06 -10.02
N PRO A 104 5.05 9.58 -9.11
CA PRO A 104 3.60 9.36 -9.16
C PRO A 104 2.95 9.66 -10.51
N ALA A 105 3.43 10.67 -11.22
CA ALA A 105 2.92 11.04 -12.55
C ALA A 105 3.62 10.30 -13.72
N ASP A 106 4.47 9.32 -13.46
CA ASP A 106 5.08 8.53 -14.52
C ASP A 106 4.01 7.76 -15.32
N PRO A 107 4.10 7.74 -16.69
CA PRO A 107 3.13 7.04 -17.54
C PRO A 107 2.94 5.55 -17.20
N ILE A 108 3.92 4.92 -16.58
CA ILE A 108 3.82 3.50 -16.16
C ILE A 108 2.75 3.26 -15.10
N ALA A 109 2.40 4.27 -14.31
CA ALA A 109 1.37 4.18 -13.27
C ALA A 109 -0.04 4.54 -13.79
N GLU A 110 -0.14 5.21 -14.91
CA GLU A 110 -1.40 5.67 -15.53
C GLU A 110 -2.46 4.56 -15.68
N PRO A 111 -2.13 3.35 -16.18
CA PRO A 111 -3.11 2.28 -16.30
C PRO A 111 -3.70 1.84 -14.93
N LEU A 112 -2.90 1.91 -13.87
CA LEU A 112 -3.34 1.55 -12.52
C LEU A 112 -4.32 2.58 -11.95
N TYR A 113 -4.10 3.87 -12.22
CA TYR A 113 -5.00 4.93 -11.78
C TYR A 113 -6.33 4.85 -12.50
N ARG A 114 -6.35 4.58 -13.81
CA ARG A 114 -7.58 4.37 -14.59
C ARG A 114 -8.39 3.19 -14.06
N LEU A 115 -7.76 2.09 -13.74
CA LEU A 115 -8.44 0.96 -13.10
C LEU A 115 -9.03 1.34 -11.75
N CYS A 116 -8.29 2.10 -10.94
CA CYS A 116 -8.79 2.58 -9.65
C CYS A 116 -10.02 3.50 -9.82
N GLU A 117 -10.02 4.38 -10.82
CA GLU A 117 -11.17 5.23 -11.14
C GLU A 117 -12.36 4.40 -11.65
N GLU A 118 -12.14 3.47 -12.59
CA GLU A 118 -13.17 2.59 -13.16
C GLU A 118 -13.87 1.75 -12.09
N TYR A 119 -13.09 1.15 -11.18
CA TYR A 119 -13.63 0.33 -10.10
C TYR A 119 -14.03 1.15 -8.85
N GLY A 120 -13.89 2.48 -8.89
CA GLY A 120 -14.17 3.35 -7.75
C GLY A 120 -13.31 3.01 -6.52
N ARG A 121 -12.06 2.59 -6.70
CA ARG A 121 -11.14 2.18 -5.63
C ARG A 121 -10.18 3.30 -5.27
N PRO A 122 -9.93 3.54 -3.97
CA PRO A 122 -8.94 4.52 -3.54
C PRO A 122 -7.51 4.02 -3.73
N VAL A 123 -6.57 4.96 -3.84
CA VAL A 123 -5.14 4.68 -3.79
C VAL A 123 -4.54 5.28 -2.52
N ILE A 124 -3.79 4.46 -1.77
CA ILE A 124 -2.98 4.92 -0.64
C ILE A 124 -1.52 4.95 -1.09
N PHE A 125 -0.95 6.13 -1.16
CA PHE A 125 0.47 6.30 -1.42
C PHE A 125 1.27 6.39 -0.11
N HIS A 126 2.44 5.76 -0.06
CA HIS A 126 3.47 6.21 0.85
C HIS A 126 3.88 7.62 0.41
N ALA A 127 3.83 8.58 1.30
CA ALA A 127 4.28 9.95 1.06
C ALA A 127 5.15 10.44 2.21
N GLY A 128 6.19 11.19 1.87
CA GLY A 128 7.16 11.63 2.86
C GLY A 128 8.44 10.78 2.87
N LEU A 129 9.19 10.87 3.97
CA LEU A 129 10.39 10.07 4.15
C LEU A 129 10.05 8.59 4.32
N SER A 130 10.80 7.74 3.63
CA SER A 130 10.77 6.31 3.85
C SER A 130 11.96 5.87 4.70
N TRP A 131 11.72 4.98 5.65
CA TRP A 131 12.75 4.38 6.50
C TRP A 131 13.33 3.10 5.88
N GLU A 132 12.82 2.68 4.73
CA GLU A 132 13.30 1.46 4.07
C GLU A 132 14.66 1.68 3.42
N PRO A 133 15.62 0.74 3.58
CA PRO A 133 16.89 0.81 2.91
C PRO A 133 16.73 0.87 1.39
N GLY A 134 17.37 1.84 0.77
CA GLY A 134 17.33 2.03 -0.68
C GLY A 134 16.09 2.74 -1.23
N ALA A 135 15.14 3.11 -0.38
CA ALA A 135 14.03 4.00 -0.77
C ALA A 135 14.56 5.41 -1.07
N LEU A 136 13.97 6.07 -2.05
CA LEU A 136 14.37 7.41 -2.49
C LEU A 136 13.20 8.38 -2.31
N SER A 137 13.21 9.15 -1.23
CA SER A 137 12.12 10.06 -0.86
C SER A 137 11.84 11.17 -1.88
N LYS A 138 12.70 11.38 -2.87
CA LYS A 138 12.41 12.26 -4.00
C LYS A 138 11.16 11.84 -4.78
N TYR A 139 10.82 10.55 -4.80
CA TYR A 139 9.64 10.02 -5.47
C TYR A 139 8.36 10.15 -4.64
N SER A 140 8.47 10.41 -3.34
CA SER A 140 7.35 10.50 -2.40
C SER A 140 7.18 11.89 -1.78
N HIS A 141 7.84 12.90 -2.36
CA HIS A 141 7.61 14.29 -1.98
C HIS A 141 6.16 14.70 -2.30
N PRO A 142 5.43 15.40 -1.40
CA PRO A 142 4.02 15.69 -1.59
C PRO A 142 3.67 16.41 -2.89
N LEU A 143 4.53 17.30 -3.37
CA LEU A 143 4.31 17.99 -4.66
C LEU A 143 4.32 17.04 -5.87
N ALA A 144 4.91 15.86 -5.77
CA ALA A 144 4.90 14.88 -6.87
C ALA A 144 3.50 14.30 -7.14
N PHE A 145 2.55 14.47 -6.24
CA PHE A 145 1.18 13.98 -6.39
C PHE A 145 0.21 15.02 -6.95
N GLU A 146 0.64 16.28 -7.07
CA GLU A 146 -0.20 17.36 -7.58
C GLU A 146 -0.66 17.09 -9.03
N GLU A 147 0.26 16.64 -9.86
CA GLU A 147 -0.01 16.32 -11.26
C GLU A 147 -0.97 15.12 -11.40
N VAL A 148 -0.83 14.10 -10.56
CA VAL A 148 -1.79 12.99 -10.50
C VAL A 148 -3.18 13.48 -10.13
N ALA A 149 -3.28 14.35 -9.10
CA ALA A 149 -4.56 14.92 -8.68
C ALA A 149 -5.22 15.75 -9.79
N LEU A 150 -4.41 16.44 -10.59
CA LEU A 150 -4.91 17.24 -11.71
C LEU A 150 -5.43 16.38 -12.87
N HIS A 151 -4.70 15.32 -13.21
CA HIS A 151 -5.04 14.45 -14.35
C HIS A 151 -6.11 13.41 -14.00
N HIS A 152 -6.25 13.05 -12.73
CA HIS A 152 -7.19 12.05 -12.21
C HIS A 152 -8.11 12.64 -11.14
N PRO A 153 -9.01 13.58 -11.49
CA PRO A 153 -9.86 14.27 -10.52
C PRO A 153 -10.89 13.36 -9.84
N ALA A 154 -11.18 12.18 -10.41
CA ALA A 154 -12.06 11.17 -9.85
C ALA A 154 -11.30 10.17 -8.93
N LEU A 155 -9.98 10.16 -8.97
CA LEU A 155 -9.16 9.27 -8.16
C LEU A 155 -9.14 9.71 -6.70
N ARG A 156 -9.62 8.86 -5.82
CA ARG A 156 -9.53 9.10 -4.37
C ARG A 156 -8.14 8.73 -3.89
N MET A 157 -7.33 9.72 -3.54
CA MET A 157 -5.97 9.54 -3.06
C MET A 157 -5.84 9.82 -1.57
N CYS A 158 -5.03 9.01 -0.91
CA CYS A 158 -4.57 9.23 0.45
C CYS A 158 -3.05 9.27 0.47
N LEU A 159 -2.48 10.38 0.92
CA LEU A 159 -1.04 10.52 1.17
C LEU A 159 -0.77 10.14 2.62
N ALA A 160 -0.25 8.93 2.83
CA ALA A 160 0.02 8.41 4.17
C ALA A 160 1.12 9.21 4.89
N HIS A 161 1.15 9.05 6.24
CA HIS A 161 2.18 9.64 7.11
C HIS A 161 2.21 11.18 7.09
N PHE A 162 1.08 11.84 6.69
CA PHE A 162 1.01 13.29 6.53
C PHE A 162 2.12 13.86 5.65
N ALA A 163 2.71 13.06 4.77
CA ALA A 163 3.87 13.41 3.96
C ALA A 163 5.02 14.02 4.79
N TRP A 164 5.22 13.51 6.01
CA TRP A 164 6.29 14.01 6.90
C TRP A 164 7.66 13.95 6.21
N PRO A 165 8.55 15.00 6.33
CA PRO A 165 8.43 16.17 7.22
C PRO A 165 7.83 17.42 6.55
N TRP A 166 7.25 17.32 5.35
CA TRP A 166 6.78 18.48 4.57
C TRP A 166 5.41 19.01 4.99
N ALA A 167 4.56 18.20 5.61
CA ALA A 167 3.33 18.67 6.24
C ALA A 167 3.65 19.25 7.62
N ARG A 168 3.21 20.48 7.87
CA ARG A 168 3.27 21.18 9.16
C ARG A 168 1.88 21.38 9.73
#